data_d73558647ba3a0b1cbc43e5f0dd9996a
#
_entry.id   d73558647ba3a0b1cbc43e5f0dd9996a
#
_cell.length_a   1.000
_cell.length_b   1.000
_cell.length_c   1.000
_cell.angle_alpha   90.00
_cell.angle_beta   90.00
_cell.angle_gamma   90.00
#
_symmetry.space_group_name_H-M   'P 1'
#
loop_
_entity.id
_entity.type
_entity.pdbx_description
1 polymer ?
#
loop_
_entity_poly.entity_id
_entity_poly.type
_entity_poly.pdbx_seq_one_letter_code
_entity_poly.pdbx_strand_id
1 'polypeptide(L)'
;EGGEGITANRAVVQAAFSEEVLDEGANSTAIELDPETTVVVRVKEHRKPEQLPLDAVAKNIREHLAKEKATAELKAKADKLIAGLRDGSIAAGSVHEGQGWKAYEAVTRGEDGIDPAELQALFRLGKPQAKDKPVYGSVVLRDGSLVVLQLKGVNDGATATDEEKQQIRRYLASRAGQQDFAAYRKQLEANADITRY
;
A
#
# COMPACT_ATOMS: atom_id res chain seq x y z
N GLU A 1 -15.43 2.56 -7.65
CA GLU A 1 -15.64 3.16 -6.31
C GLU A 1 -17.12 3.00 -5.98
N GLY A 2 -17.42 2.37 -4.83
CA GLY A 2 -18.79 2.19 -4.35
C GLY A 2 -19.43 3.54 -4.01
N GLY A 3 -20.75 3.67 -4.28
CA GLY A 3 -21.54 4.84 -3.92
C GLY A 3 -21.83 4.93 -2.42
N GLU A 4 -22.89 5.62 -2.05
CA GLU A 4 -23.41 5.71 -0.69
C GLU A 4 -24.42 4.58 -0.40
N GLY A 5 -24.62 4.23 0.87
CA GLY A 5 -25.57 3.21 1.30
C GLY A 5 -25.17 1.80 0.88
N ILE A 6 -26.13 1.01 0.36
CA ILE A 6 -25.90 -0.38 -0.02
C ILE A 6 -24.86 -0.53 -1.15
N THR A 7 -24.69 0.48 -1.98
CA THR A 7 -23.70 0.48 -3.07
C THR A 7 -22.26 0.69 -2.58
N ALA A 8 -22.06 1.02 -1.31
CA ALA A 8 -20.74 1.02 -0.65
C ALA A 8 -20.33 -0.38 -0.18
N ASN A 9 -21.29 -1.33 -0.08
CA ASN A 9 -21.00 -2.69 0.36
C ASN A 9 -20.25 -3.46 -0.74
N ARG A 10 -19.09 -3.99 -0.38
CA ARG A 10 -18.21 -4.68 -1.32
C ARG A 10 -18.85 -5.90 -1.98
N ALA A 11 -19.66 -6.66 -1.23
CA ALA A 11 -20.33 -7.84 -1.77
C ALA A 11 -21.38 -7.46 -2.83
N VAL A 12 -22.11 -6.36 -2.60
CA VAL A 12 -23.07 -5.81 -3.58
C VAL A 12 -22.36 -5.34 -4.85
N VAL A 13 -21.24 -4.63 -4.70
CA VAL A 13 -20.43 -4.20 -5.85
C VAL A 13 -19.88 -5.40 -6.63
N GLN A 14 -19.33 -6.40 -5.93
CA GLN A 14 -18.81 -7.59 -6.59
C GLN A 14 -19.91 -8.36 -7.34
N ALA A 15 -21.08 -8.50 -6.76
CA ALA A 15 -22.21 -9.16 -7.42
C ALA A 15 -22.70 -8.37 -8.64
N ALA A 16 -22.78 -7.04 -8.54
CA ALA A 16 -23.20 -6.18 -9.66
C ALA A 16 -22.23 -6.25 -10.86
N PHE A 17 -20.94 -6.54 -10.60
CA PHE A 17 -19.90 -6.67 -11.62
C PHE A 17 -19.52 -8.13 -11.92
N SER A 18 -20.35 -9.11 -11.49
CA SER A 18 -20.18 -10.51 -11.90
C SER A 18 -20.61 -10.68 -13.36
N GLU A 19 -20.05 -11.68 -14.04
CA GLU A 19 -20.37 -12.00 -15.44
C GLU A 19 -21.88 -12.28 -15.62
N GLU A 20 -22.47 -13.04 -14.70
CA GLU A 20 -23.89 -13.38 -14.71
C GLU A 20 -24.79 -12.13 -14.68
N VAL A 21 -24.44 -11.15 -13.83
CA VAL A 21 -25.27 -9.94 -13.63
C VAL A 21 -24.95 -8.90 -14.68
N LEU A 22 -23.67 -8.67 -14.98
CA LEU A 22 -23.24 -7.58 -15.84
C LEU A 22 -23.41 -7.89 -17.34
N ASP A 23 -23.04 -9.09 -17.76
CA ASP A 23 -23.03 -9.47 -19.17
C ASP A 23 -24.29 -10.24 -19.59
N GLU A 24 -24.79 -11.11 -18.73
CA GLU A 24 -26.00 -11.90 -19.00
C GLU A 24 -27.30 -11.18 -18.59
N GLY A 25 -27.19 -10.14 -17.74
CA GLY A 25 -28.34 -9.39 -17.23
C GLY A 25 -29.24 -10.19 -16.27
N ALA A 26 -28.69 -11.26 -15.68
CA ALA A 26 -29.37 -12.10 -14.70
C ALA A 26 -29.49 -11.38 -13.34
N ASN A 27 -30.27 -11.95 -12.43
CA ASN A 27 -30.27 -11.51 -11.04
C ASN A 27 -29.08 -12.12 -10.34
N SER A 28 -28.46 -11.40 -9.39
CA SER A 28 -27.43 -11.97 -8.52
C SER A 28 -28.02 -13.06 -7.61
N THR A 29 -27.15 -13.86 -7.03
CA THR A 29 -27.50 -14.62 -5.84
C THR A 29 -27.88 -13.67 -4.68
N ALA A 30 -28.60 -14.19 -3.68
CA ALA A 30 -28.95 -13.45 -2.48
C ALA A 30 -27.67 -13.04 -1.71
N ILE A 31 -27.58 -11.75 -1.39
CA ILE A 31 -26.44 -11.13 -0.67
C ILE A 31 -26.94 -10.72 0.70
N GLU A 32 -26.46 -11.39 1.74
CA GLU A 32 -26.76 -11.01 3.12
C GLU A 32 -25.89 -9.81 3.52
N LEU A 33 -26.52 -8.69 3.84
CA LEU A 33 -25.84 -7.50 4.36
C LEU A 33 -25.72 -7.54 5.88
N ASP A 34 -26.79 -8.02 6.52
CA ASP A 34 -26.94 -8.25 7.95
C ASP A 34 -28.01 -9.36 8.17
N PRO A 35 -28.22 -9.84 9.42
CA PRO A 35 -29.14 -10.95 9.71
C PRO A 35 -30.61 -10.69 9.28
N GLU A 36 -31.01 -9.44 9.07
CA GLU A 36 -32.37 -9.05 8.73
C GLU A 36 -32.50 -8.53 7.29
N THR A 37 -31.37 -8.28 6.62
CA THR A 37 -31.36 -7.63 5.30
C THR A 37 -30.65 -8.49 4.26
N THR A 38 -31.41 -8.94 3.29
CA THR A 38 -30.91 -9.66 2.11
C THR A 38 -31.22 -8.85 0.85
N VAL A 39 -30.23 -8.73 -0.04
CA VAL A 39 -30.32 -7.95 -1.27
C VAL A 39 -30.05 -8.83 -2.47
N VAL A 40 -30.82 -8.64 -3.53
CA VAL A 40 -30.56 -9.18 -4.86
C VAL A 40 -30.37 -7.99 -5.80
N VAL A 41 -29.34 -8.04 -6.62
CA VAL A 41 -29.03 -6.98 -7.58
C VAL A 41 -29.21 -7.45 -9.01
N ARG A 42 -29.67 -6.54 -9.85
CA ARG A 42 -29.74 -6.71 -11.29
C ARG A 42 -29.28 -5.44 -11.98
N VAL A 43 -28.49 -5.57 -13.05
CA VAL A 43 -28.04 -4.44 -13.84
C VAL A 43 -29.18 -3.97 -14.74
N LYS A 44 -29.52 -2.69 -14.59
CA LYS A 44 -30.51 -2.03 -15.44
C LYS A 44 -29.89 -1.51 -16.73
N GLU A 45 -28.67 -0.98 -16.63
CA GLU A 45 -27.94 -0.39 -17.75
C GLU A 45 -26.44 -0.64 -17.51
N HIS A 46 -25.77 -1.17 -18.52
CA HIS A 46 -24.33 -1.33 -18.55
C HIS A 46 -23.75 -0.41 -19.64
N ARG A 47 -22.94 0.54 -19.24
CA ARG A 47 -22.17 1.38 -20.17
C ARG A 47 -20.79 0.82 -20.30
N LYS A 48 -20.48 0.25 -21.46
CA LYS A 48 -19.14 -0.24 -21.75
C LYS A 48 -18.17 0.93 -21.78
N PRO A 49 -16.90 0.70 -21.39
CA PRO A 49 -15.85 1.71 -21.51
C PRO A 49 -15.74 2.17 -22.97
N GLU A 50 -15.86 3.46 -23.20
CA GLU A 50 -15.64 4.07 -24.51
C GLU A 50 -14.35 4.85 -24.49
N GLN A 51 -13.62 4.82 -25.60
CA GLN A 51 -12.41 5.62 -25.76
C GLN A 51 -12.81 7.09 -25.93
N LEU A 52 -12.47 7.90 -24.91
CA LEU A 52 -12.70 9.33 -24.98
C LEU A 52 -11.75 9.98 -26.02
N PRO A 53 -12.23 10.98 -26.78
CA PRO A 53 -11.38 11.74 -27.68
C PRO A 53 -10.28 12.46 -26.89
N LEU A 54 -9.11 12.62 -27.55
CA LEU A 54 -7.93 13.20 -26.92
C LEU A 54 -8.21 14.58 -26.27
N ASP A 55 -9.02 15.40 -26.93
CA ASP A 55 -9.33 16.74 -26.43
C ASP A 55 -10.05 16.71 -25.08
N ALA A 56 -10.89 15.71 -24.84
CA ALA A 56 -11.60 15.54 -23.56
C ALA A 56 -10.67 15.15 -22.42
N VAL A 57 -9.58 14.44 -22.70
CA VAL A 57 -8.65 13.91 -21.68
C VAL A 57 -7.30 14.63 -21.68
N ALA A 58 -7.02 15.47 -22.65
CA ALA A 58 -5.72 16.13 -22.85
C ALA A 58 -5.24 16.91 -21.62
N LYS A 59 -6.14 17.57 -20.90
CA LYS A 59 -5.81 18.30 -19.66
C LYS A 59 -5.31 17.34 -18.59
N ASN A 60 -6.05 16.25 -18.33
CA ASN A 60 -5.71 15.27 -17.31
C ASN A 60 -4.38 14.57 -17.64
N ILE A 61 -4.17 14.24 -18.91
CA ILE A 61 -2.91 13.63 -19.39
C ILE A 61 -1.73 14.58 -19.17
N ARG A 62 -1.87 15.87 -19.52
CA ARG A 62 -0.79 16.86 -19.30
C ARG A 62 -0.47 17.02 -17.82
N GLU A 63 -1.47 17.09 -16.97
CA GLU A 63 -1.28 17.20 -15.51
C GLU A 63 -0.58 15.95 -14.95
N HIS A 64 -0.96 14.77 -15.40
CA HIS A 64 -0.34 13.52 -15.00
C HIS A 64 1.13 13.46 -15.45
N LEU A 65 1.40 13.72 -16.72
CA LEU A 65 2.76 13.72 -17.27
C LEU A 65 3.65 14.80 -16.63
N ALA A 66 3.09 15.97 -16.31
CA ALA A 66 3.82 17.03 -15.60
C ALA A 66 4.24 16.57 -14.20
N LYS A 67 3.34 15.90 -13.46
CA LYS A 67 3.64 15.33 -12.14
C LYS A 67 4.69 14.21 -12.23
N GLU A 68 4.55 13.31 -13.18
CA GLU A 68 5.53 12.23 -13.39
C GLU A 68 6.92 12.81 -13.69
N LYS A 69 7.01 13.78 -14.60
CA LYS A 69 8.26 14.45 -14.96
C LYS A 69 8.88 15.17 -13.74
N ALA A 70 8.08 15.94 -13.00
CA ALA A 70 8.55 16.62 -11.79
C ALA A 70 9.06 15.62 -10.73
N THR A 71 8.35 14.51 -10.51
CA THR A 71 8.78 13.46 -9.59
C THR A 71 10.09 12.80 -10.03
N ALA A 72 10.23 12.52 -11.33
CA ALA A 72 11.46 11.95 -11.89
C ALA A 72 12.66 12.91 -11.71
N GLU A 73 12.46 14.20 -11.96
CA GLU A 73 13.50 15.23 -11.76
C GLU A 73 13.90 15.38 -10.28
N LEU A 74 12.91 15.38 -9.36
CA LEU A 74 13.16 15.41 -7.91
C LEU A 74 13.93 14.17 -7.46
N LYS A 75 13.56 12.99 -7.95
CA LYS A 75 14.26 11.76 -7.63
C LYS A 75 15.70 11.79 -8.13
N ALA A 76 15.94 12.24 -9.35
CA ALA A 76 17.30 12.38 -9.88
C ALA A 76 18.16 13.37 -9.08
N LYS A 77 17.58 14.47 -8.58
CA LYS A 77 18.25 15.41 -7.66
C LYS A 77 18.57 14.76 -6.33
N ALA A 78 17.62 14.02 -5.74
CA ALA A 78 17.82 13.30 -4.49
C ALA A 78 18.90 12.23 -4.60
N ASP A 79 18.94 11.48 -5.70
CA ASP A 79 19.96 10.46 -5.94
C ASP A 79 21.37 11.07 -6.04
N LYS A 80 21.51 12.23 -6.69
CA LYS A 80 22.76 12.98 -6.73
C LYS A 80 23.17 13.51 -5.35
N LEU A 81 22.21 14.05 -4.60
CA LEU A 81 22.44 14.52 -3.24
C LEU A 81 22.89 13.35 -2.33
N ILE A 82 22.19 12.22 -2.39
CA ILE A 82 22.54 11.02 -1.61
C ILE A 82 23.92 10.50 -2.00
N ALA A 83 24.28 10.51 -3.28
CA ALA A 83 25.62 10.12 -3.72
C ALA A 83 26.68 11.03 -3.10
N GLY A 84 26.51 12.37 -3.16
CA GLY A 84 27.43 13.33 -2.57
C GLY A 84 27.50 13.26 -1.03
N LEU A 85 26.40 12.91 -0.36
CA LEU A 85 26.40 12.66 1.09
C LEU A 85 27.15 11.38 1.46
N ARG A 86 27.08 10.35 0.62
CA ARG A 86 27.78 9.07 0.85
C ARG A 86 29.27 9.14 0.61
N ASP A 87 29.70 9.83 -0.42
CA ASP A 87 31.13 10.01 -0.76
C ASP A 87 31.79 11.14 0.00
N GLY A 88 31.03 11.95 0.75
CA GLY A 88 31.50 13.04 1.56
C GLY A 88 31.77 14.33 0.78
N SER A 89 31.45 14.39 -0.51
CA SER A 89 31.57 15.63 -1.32
C SER A 89 30.53 16.68 -0.92
N ILE A 90 29.43 16.26 -0.30
CA ILE A 90 28.41 17.13 0.27
C ILE A 90 28.35 16.86 1.78
N ALA A 91 28.54 17.90 2.59
CA ALA A 91 28.34 17.81 4.03
C ALA A 91 26.83 17.84 4.36
N ALA A 92 26.36 16.95 5.24
CA ALA A 92 24.94 16.93 5.63
C ALA A 92 24.46 18.28 6.20
N GLY A 93 25.33 19.00 6.92
CA GLY A 93 25.03 20.34 7.46
C GLY A 93 24.90 21.46 6.41
N SER A 94 25.32 21.22 5.16
CA SER A 94 25.21 22.22 4.07
C SER A 94 23.94 22.01 3.23
N VAL A 95 23.13 21.00 3.54
CA VAL A 95 21.88 20.75 2.83
C VAL A 95 20.78 21.62 3.42
N HIS A 96 20.37 22.62 2.65
CA HIS A 96 19.35 23.61 3.04
C HIS A 96 18.13 23.63 2.11
N GLU A 97 18.04 22.71 1.15
CA GLU A 97 16.88 22.61 0.28
C GLU A 97 15.65 22.18 1.08
N GLY A 98 14.51 22.81 0.84
CA GLY A 98 13.27 22.59 1.56
C GLY A 98 13.28 23.09 3.00
N GLN A 99 12.78 22.30 3.93
CA GLN A 99 12.67 22.67 5.36
C GLN A 99 13.92 22.33 6.19
N GLY A 100 15.01 21.87 5.54
CA GLY A 100 16.21 21.39 6.23
C GLY A 100 16.02 20.02 6.89
N TRP A 101 16.99 19.64 7.73
CA TRP A 101 16.95 18.35 8.44
C TRP A 101 16.06 18.42 9.68
N LYS A 102 15.13 17.47 9.78
CA LYS A 102 14.39 17.20 11.02
C LYS A 102 14.99 15.96 11.67
N ALA A 103 15.45 16.10 12.91
CA ALA A 103 16.04 15.00 13.66
C ALA A 103 14.98 14.30 14.50
N TYR A 104 15.02 12.97 14.50
CA TYR A 104 14.20 12.12 15.35
C TYR A 104 15.11 11.19 16.15
N GLU A 105 14.80 10.97 17.40
CA GLU A 105 15.49 10.04 18.27
C GLU A 105 14.62 8.82 18.51
N ALA A 106 15.20 7.61 18.38
CA ALA A 106 14.57 6.35 18.73
C ALA A 106 13.19 6.09 18.08
N VAL A 107 13.07 6.32 16.79
CA VAL A 107 11.82 6.12 16.03
C VAL A 107 11.41 4.65 16.04
N THR A 108 10.15 4.38 16.32
CA THR A 108 9.52 3.06 16.28
C THR A 108 8.70 2.84 15.00
N ARG A 109 8.36 1.58 14.67
CA ARG A 109 7.57 1.26 13.46
C ARG A 109 6.14 1.81 13.49
N GLY A 110 5.62 2.12 14.67
CA GLY A 110 4.30 2.70 14.87
C GLY A 110 4.34 4.13 15.37
N GLU A 111 5.39 4.88 15.06
CA GLU A 111 5.56 6.26 15.52
C GLU A 111 4.49 7.17 14.95
N ASP A 112 3.79 7.89 15.84
CA ASP A 112 2.81 8.88 15.45
C ASP A 112 3.49 10.19 15.01
N GLY A 113 2.88 10.88 14.05
CA GLY A 113 3.38 12.16 13.55
C GLY A 113 4.49 12.08 12.49
N ILE A 114 4.85 10.88 12.03
CA ILE A 114 5.71 10.64 10.87
C ILE A 114 4.85 9.95 9.79
N ASP A 115 5.03 10.37 8.54
CA ASP A 115 4.29 9.76 7.43
C ASP A 115 4.60 8.24 7.34
N PRO A 116 3.59 7.38 7.20
CA PRO A 116 3.80 5.93 7.09
C PRO A 116 4.74 5.51 5.97
N ALA A 117 4.81 6.26 4.86
CA ALA A 117 5.75 5.98 3.77
C ALA A 117 7.19 6.30 4.18
N GLU A 118 7.41 7.38 4.96
CA GLU A 118 8.72 7.69 5.54
C GLU A 118 9.18 6.60 6.50
N LEU A 119 8.30 6.17 7.43
CA LEU A 119 8.59 5.08 8.35
C LEU A 119 8.94 3.80 7.60
N GLN A 120 8.12 3.42 6.61
CA GLN A 120 8.36 2.22 5.83
C GLN A 120 9.69 2.30 5.08
N ALA A 121 10.01 3.44 4.48
CA ALA A 121 11.27 3.67 3.78
C ALA A 121 12.46 3.63 4.74
N LEU A 122 12.35 4.28 5.91
CA LEU A 122 13.39 4.27 6.95
C LEU A 122 13.73 2.86 7.42
N PHE A 123 12.70 2.05 7.73
CA PHE A 123 12.89 0.67 8.21
C PHE A 123 13.27 -0.34 7.11
N ARG A 124 13.31 0.07 5.85
CA ARG A 124 13.90 -0.69 4.74
C ARG A 124 15.39 -0.41 4.54
N LEU A 125 15.90 0.68 5.11
CA LEU A 125 17.32 0.96 5.03
C LEU A 125 18.13 -0.10 5.81
N GLY A 126 19.28 -0.45 5.28
CA GLY A 126 20.21 -1.34 5.97
C GLY A 126 20.77 -0.69 7.25
N LYS A 127 21.12 -1.51 8.24
CA LYS A 127 21.78 -1.03 9.46
C LYS A 127 23.13 -0.37 9.11
N PRO A 128 23.42 0.84 9.63
CA PRO A 128 24.72 1.47 9.46
C PRO A 128 25.85 0.57 9.97
N GLN A 129 26.93 0.45 9.21
CA GLN A 129 28.06 -0.39 9.59
C GLN A 129 28.92 0.24 10.69
N ALA A 130 28.93 1.58 10.78
CA ALA A 130 29.63 2.34 11.80
C ALA A 130 28.84 3.61 12.14
N LYS A 131 29.08 4.16 13.34
CA LYS A 131 28.39 5.37 13.83
C LYS A 131 28.65 6.62 12.97
N ASP A 132 29.79 6.68 12.32
CA ASP A 132 30.24 7.76 11.45
C ASP A 132 29.84 7.57 9.97
N LYS A 133 29.20 6.43 9.65
CA LYS A 133 28.77 6.09 8.28
C LYS A 133 27.25 5.90 8.20
N PRO A 134 26.48 6.99 8.21
CA PRO A 134 25.02 6.90 8.11
C PRO A 134 24.60 6.31 6.76
N VAL A 135 23.43 5.70 6.76
CA VAL A 135 22.79 5.19 5.54
C VAL A 135 21.75 6.20 5.08
N TYR A 136 21.75 6.48 3.78
CA TYR A 136 20.82 7.42 3.17
C TYR A 136 19.83 6.71 2.26
N GLY A 137 18.61 7.23 2.21
CA GLY A 137 17.56 6.82 1.30
C GLY A 137 16.67 8.00 0.93
N SER A 138 15.75 7.77 0.03
CA SER A 138 14.71 8.74 -0.31
C SER A 138 13.36 8.06 -0.49
N VAL A 139 12.29 8.84 -0.28
CA VAL A 139 10.92 8.40 -0.50
C VAL A 139 10.10 9.55 -1.06
N VAL A 140 9.19 9.24 -1.99
CA VAL A 140 8.19 10.19 -2.50
C VAL A 140 6.91 9.97 -1.70
N LEU A 141 6.39 11.04 -1.13
CA LEU A 141 5.16 11.02 -0.37
C LEU A 141 3.92 11.14 -1.28
N ARG A 142 2.74 10.94 -0.72
CA ARG A 142 1.48 10.97 -1.48
C ARG A 142 1.16 12.35 -2.07
N ASP A 143 1.62 13.41 -1.42
CA ASP A 143 1.48 14.80 -1.89
C ASP A 143 2.45 15.17 -3.03
N GLY A 144 3.35 14.24 -3.40
CA GLY A 144 4.38 14.43 -4.42
C GLY A 144 5.68 15.03 -3.89
N SER A 145 5.77 15.35 -2.60
CA SER A 145 7.03 15.77 -1.99
C SER A 145 8.02 14.61 -1.91
N LEU A 146 9.31 14.94 -1.96
CA LEU A 146 10.38 13.96 -1.82
C LEU A 146 11.13 14.22 -0.51
N VAL A 147 11.27 13.19 0.30
CA VAL A 147 12.02 13.23 1.56
C VAL A 147 13.30 12.42 1.43
N VAL A 148 14.40 13.01 1.84
CA VAL A 148 15.69 12.31 1.98
C VAL A 148 15.85 11.89 3.43
N LEU A 149 16.17 10.62 3.65
CA LEU A 149 16.30 9.99 4.95
C LEU A 149 17.77 9.76 5.26
N GLN A 150 18.19 10.08 6.50
CA GLN A 150 19.49 9.74 7.05
C GLN A 150 19.33 8.85 8.27
N LEU A 151 19.71 7.59 8.16
CA LEU A 151 19.74 6.64 9.28
C LEU A 151 21.13 6.66 9.93
N LYS A 152 21.21 7.20 11.13
CA LYS A 152 22.47 7.31 11.90
C LYS A 152 22.80 6.09 12.72
N GLY A 153 21.77 5.35 13.13
CA GLY A 153 21.93 4.16 13.96
C GLY A 153 20.64 3.37 14.10
N VAL A 154 20.76 2.17 14.60
CA VAL A 154 19.64 1.28 14.92
C VAL A 154 19.83 0.82 16.35
N ASN A 155 18.86 1.06 17.19
CA ASN A 155 18.77 0.51 18.53
C ASN A 155 18.07 -0.84 18.45
N ASP A 156 18.68 -1.88 18.94
CA ASP A 156 18.04 -3.17 19.06
C ASP A 156 16.91 -3.03 20.11
N GLY A 157 15.73 -3.55 19.79
CA GLY A 157 14.60 -3.55 20.70
C GLY A 157 14.89 -4.37 21.96
N ALA A 158 14.08 -4.15 23.00
CA ALA A 158 14.13 -4.99 24.19
C ALA A 158 13.87 -6.46 23.79
N THR A 159 14.56 -7.37 24.48
CA THR A 159 14.28 -8.80 24.28
C THR A 159 12.86 -9.10 24.72
N ALA A 160 12.06 -9.66 23.80
CA ALA A 160 10.68 -10.01 24.10
C ALA A 160 10.60 -10.96 25.31
N THR A 161 9.63 -10.75 26.17
CA THR A 161 9.34 -11.63 27.30
C THR A 161 8.88 -13.01 26.81
N ASP A 162 8.88 -14.00 27.68
CA ASP A 162 8.41 -15.33 27.29
C ASP A 162 6.90 -15.36 27.03
N GLU A 163 6.13 -14.52 27.71
CA GLU A 163 4.70 -14.31 27.45
C GLU A 163 4.46 -13.72 26.06
N GLU A 164 5.19 -12.68 25.67
CA GLU A 164 5.10 -12.07 24.35
C GLU A 164 5.51 -13.06 23.26
N LYS A 165 6.58 -13.83 23.47
CA LYS A 165 6.99 -14.90 22.53
C LYS A 165 5.90 -15.96 22.38
N GLN A 166 5.23 -16.35 23.48
CA GLN A 166 4.13 -17.30 23.41
C GLN A 166 2.91 -16.74 22.68
N GLN A 167 2.56 -15.47 22.91
CA GLN A 167 1.47 -14.81 22.17
C GLN A 167 1.76 -14.77 20.67
N ILE A 168 2.97 -14.36 20.30
CA ILE A 168 3.38 -14.34 18.88
C ILE A 168 3.35 -15.75 18.27
N ARG A 169 3.83 -16.76 19.00
CA ARG A 169 3.78 -18.15 18.52
C ARG A 169 2.35 -18.63 18.29
N ARG A 170 1.42 -18.34 19.24
CA ARG A 170 -0.01 -18.68 19.09
C ARG A 170 -0.62 -17.98 17.88
N TYR A 171 -0.35 -16.69 17.72
CA TYR A 171 -0.82 -15.92 16.56
C TYR A 171 -0.32 -16.49 15.24
N LEU A 172 0.99 -16.78 15.15
CA LEU A 172 1.58 -17.37 13.94
C LEU A 172 1.05 -18.77 13.63
N ALA A 173 0.88 -19.60 14.67
CA ALA A 173 0.29 -20.94 14.52
C ALA A 173 -1.15 -20.88 14.04
N SER A 174 -1.97 -19.99 14.60
CA SER A 174 -3.35 -19.78 14.16
C SER A 174 -3.42 -19.33 12.70
N ARG A 175 -2.56 -18.36 12.33
CA ARG A 175 -2.50 -17.86 10.95
C ARG A 175 -2.02 -18.94 9.96
N ALA A 176 -1.00 -19.70 10.31
CA ALA A 176 -0.53 -20.81 9.50
C ALA A 176 -1.63 -21.86 9.31
N GLY A 177 -2.32 -22.26 10.40
CA GLY A 177 -3.43 -23.19 10.31
C GLY A 177 -4.58 -22.70 9.43
N GLN A 178 -4.91 -21.41 9.45
CA GLN A 178 -5.90 -20.83 8.55
C GLN A 178 -5.45 -20.88 7.08
N GLN A 179 -4.17 -20.61 6.81
CA GLN A 179 -3.61 -20.68 5.46
C GLN A 179 -3.58 -22.12 4.94
N ASP A 180 -3.15 -23.08 5.78
CA ASP A 180 -3.12 -24.51 5.45
C ASP A 180 -4.53 -25.03 5.17
N PHE A 181 -5.50 -24.65 6.02
CA PHE A 181 -6.90 -25.02 5.81
C PHE A 181 -7.47 -24.42 4.51
N ALA A 182 -7.18 -23.15 4.23
CA ALA A 182 -7.61 -22.51 2.98
C ALA A 182 -6.98 -23.17 1.75
N ALA A 183 -5.70 -23.54 1.82
CA ALA A 183 -4.99 -24.25 0.75
C ALA A 183 -5.57 -25.65 0.54
N TYR A 184 -5.83 -26.38 1.64
CA TYR A 184 -6.46 -27.70 1.60
C TYR A 184 -7.87 -27.65 0.99
N ARG A 185 -8.69 -26.68 1.43
CA ARG A 185 -10.02 -26.49 0.85
C ARG A 185 -9.95 -26.19 -0.66
N LYS A 186 -9.04 -25.30 -1.07
CA LYS A 186 -8.83 -24.99 -2.49
C LYS A 186 -8.40 -26.22 -3.31
N GLN A 187 -7.56 -27.07 -2.71
CA GLN A 187 -7.15 -28.32 -3.36
C GLN A 187 -8.32 -29.30 -3.49
N LEU A 188 -9.17 -29.41 -2.45
CA LEU A 188 -10.37 -30.24 -2.52
C LEU A 188 -11.33 -29.73 -3.59
N GLU A 189 -11.58 -28.42 -3.64
CA GLU A 189 -12.43 -27.78 -4.66
C GLU A 189 -11.90 -28.02 -6.08
N ALA A 190 -10.58 -27.95 -6.28
CA ALA A 190 -9.95 -28.18 -7.59
C ALA A 190 -10.02 -29.65 -8.05
N ASN A 191 -10.08 -30.59 -7.10
CA ASN A 191 -10.11 -32.02 -7.39
C ASN A 191 -11.55 -32.61 -7.34
N ALA A 192 -12.53 -31.81 -6.91
CA ALA A 192 -13.93 -32.25 -6.83
C ALA A 192 -14.64 -32.04 -8.17
N ASP A 193 -15.43 -33.05 -8.57
CA ASP A 193 -16.38 -32.90 -9.67
C ASP A 193 -17.66 -32.26 -9.11
N ILE A 194 -17.74 -30.92 -9.19
CA ILE A 194 -18.84 -30.16 -8.60
C ILE A 194 -19.89 -29.91 -9.68
N THR A 195 -20.99 -30.65 -9.63
CA THR A 195 -22.16 -30.38 -10.44
C THR A 195 -23.08 -29.42 -9.68
N ARG A 196 -23.32 -28.24 -10.19
CA ARG A 196 -24.31 -27.29 -9.66
C ARG A 196 -25.58 -27.44 -10.48
N TYR A 197 -26.70 -27.70 -9.79
CA TYR A 197 -28.05 -27.78 -10.39
C TYR A 197 -28.75 -26.44 -10.28
#